data_cf0c77f0349161d06fc6b51b569924b1
#
_entry.id   cf0c77f0349161d06fc6b51b569924b1
#
_cell.length_a   1.000
_cell.length_b   1.000
_cell.length_c   1.000
_cell.angle_alpha   90.00
_cell.angle_beta   90.00
_cell.angle_gamma   90.00
#
_symmetry.space_group_name_H-M   'P 1'
#
loop_
_entity.id
_entity.type
_entity.pdbx_description
1 polymer ?
#
loop_
_entity_poly.entity_id
_entity_poly.type
_entity_poly.pdbx_seq_one_letter_code
_entity_poly.pdbx_strand_id
1 'polypeptide(L)'
;NFEGRSGTADAKVYLVSPETAVAAALTGEITDPRDLGLDALHVDLPDRFLIDDSAVLAPAAPEDAAQLEVLRGPNIREFPQGKPVGDAITAKLTLKVGDNITTDHIMPAGSKILPYRSNIPKLSEFCFAVCDKEFAKNAMAAGETILVGGSNYGQGSSREHAALVPLYLGVRAV
;
A
#
# COMPACT_ATOMS: atom_id res chain seq x y z
N ASN A 1 -13.53 -1.94 -3.04
CA ASN A 1 -13.60 -1.51 -1.65
C ASN A 1 -14.41 -2.48 -0.81
N PHE A 2 -14.10 -2.60 0.44
CA PHE A 2 -14.81 -3.43 1.41
C PHE A 2 -15.23 -2.58 2.62
N GLU A 3 -16.26 -3.02 3.30
CA GLU A 3 -16.80 -2.34 4.48
C GLU A 3 -15.71 -2.13 5.54
N GLY A 4 -15.70 -0.97 6.15
CA GLY A 4 -14.73 -0.60 7.19
C GLY A 4 -13.31 -0.24 6.70
N ARG A 5 -13.06 -0.23 5.38
CA ARG A 5 -11.73 0.18 4.87
C ARG A 5 -11.49 1.68 5.00
N SER A 6 -12.52 2.49 4.83
CA SER A 6 -12.43 3.95 4.83
C SER A 6 -13.56 4.53 5.66
N GLY A 7 -13.29 5.55 6.47
CA GLY A 7 -14.28 6.14 7.36
C GLY A 7 -14.54 5.28 8.60
N THR A 8 -15.82 5.12 8.98
CA THR A 8 -16.25 4.29 10.10
C THR A 8 -16.26 2.79 9.73
N ALA A 9 -16.38 1.91 10.73
CA ALA A 9 -16.35 0.46 10.52
C ALA A 9 -17.49 -0.08 9.65
N ASP A 10 -18.60 0.64 9.59
CA ASP A 10 -19.81 0.35 8.82
C ASP A 10 -19.93 1.17 7.54
N ALA A 11 -18.90 1.98 7.22
CA ALA A 11 -18.93 2.85 6.05
C ALA A 11 -18.97 2.04 4.74
N LYS A 12 -19.93 2.38 3.90
CA LYS A 12 -20.05 1.85 2.54
C LYS A 12 -19.42 2.84 1.57
N VAL A 13 -18.45 2.37 0.80
CA VAL A 13 -17.67 3.21 -0.13
C VAL A 13 -17.93 2.73 -1.56
N TYR A 14 -18.35 3.67 -2.41
CA TYR A 14 -18.63 3.44 -3.82
C TYR A 14 -17.65 4.21 -4.68
N LEU A 15 -17.25 3.61 -5.80
CA LEU A 15 -16.48 4.28 -6.84
C LEU A 15 -17.45 4.70 -7.93
N VAL A 16 -17.58 5.98 -8.15
CA VAL A 16 -18.51 6.58 -9.10
C VAL A 16 -17.82 7.63 -9.96
N SER A 17 -18.46 8.05 -11.06
CA SER A 17 -17.97 9.20 -11.84
C SER A 17 -18.18 10.51 -11.07
N PRO A 18 -17.44 11.58 -11.41
CA PRO A 18 -17.67 12.90 -10.83
C PRO A 18 -19.12 13.38 -10.95
N GLU A 19 -19.75 13.12 -12.08
CA GLU A 19 -21.14 13.52 -12.36
C GLU A 19 -22.10 12.80 -11.41
N THR A 20 -21.91 11.47 -11.21
CA THR A 20 -22.70 10.70 -10.25
C THR A 20 -22.48 11.18 -8.82
N ALA A 21 -21.25 11.56 -8.47
CA ALA A 21 -20.96 12.12 -7.15
C ALA A 21 -21.67 13.46 -6.92
N VAL A 22 -21.71 14.32 -7.92
CA VAL A 22 -22.46 15.61 -7.87
C VAL A 22 -23.96 15.34 -7.79
N ALA A 23 -24.51 14.45 -8.62
CA ALA A 23 -25.92 14.08 -8.57
C ALA A 23 -26.30 13.58 -7.17
N ALA A 24 -25.51 12.68 -6.60
CA ALA A 24 -25.74 12.15 -5.25
C ALA A 24 -25.67 13.24 -4.17
N ALA A 25 -24.79 14.22 -4.31
CA ALA A 25 -24.69 15.35 -3.38
C ALA A 25 -25.92 16.27 -3.44
N LEU A 26 -26.53 16.41 -4.60
CA LEU A 26 -27.73 17.21 -4.79
C LEU A 26 -29.01 16.52 -4.28
N THR A 27 -29.11 15.20 -4.47
CA THR A 27 -30.31 14.43 -4.13
C THR A 27 -30.28 13.79 -2.74
N GLY A 28 -29.08 13.62 -2.16
CA GLY A 28 -28.88 12.92 -0.90
C GLY A 28 -28.85 11.39 -1.01
N GLU A 29 -28.93 10.85 -2.24
CA GLU A 29 -28.85 9.41 -2.52
C GLU A 29 -28.08 9.15 -3.81
N ILE A 30 -27.64 7.89 -4.03
CA ILE A 30 -26.94 7.53 -5.28
C ILE A 30 -27.92 7.65 -6.44
N THR A 31 -27.69 8.64 -7.29
CA THR A 31 -28.59 9.03 -8.38
C THR A 31 -27.84 8.98 -9.71
N ASP A 32 -28.51 8.48 -10.76
CA ASP A 32 -28.02 8.62 -12.12
C ASP A 32 -28.09 10.10 -12.54
N PRO A 33 -26.98 10.75 -12.92
CA PRO A 33 -26.99 12.15 -13.31
C PRO A 33 -27.93 12.46 -14.50
N ARG A 34 -28.25 11.47 -15.33
CA ARG A 34 -29.19 11.62 -16.46
C ARG A 34 -30.63 11.80 -15.99
N ASP A 35 -30.97 11.31 -14.80
CA ASP A 35 -32.32 11.47 -14.23
C ASP A 35 -32.60 12.87 -13.69
N LEU A 36 -31.56 13.71 -13.58
CA LEU A 36 -31.72 15.10 -13.14
C LEU A 36 -32.24 16.04 -14.24
N GLY A 37 -32.37 15.56 -15.48
CA GLY A 37 -32.82 16.36 -16.61
C GLY A 37 -31.88 17.53 -16.97
N LEU A 38 -30.61 17.44 -16.58
CA LEU A 38 -29.59 18.42 -16.91
C LEU A 38 -28.90 18.02 -18.22
N ASP A 39 -28.58 19.03 -19.02
CA ASP A 39 -27.75 18.81 -20.22
C ASP A 39 -26.35 18.31 -19.81
N ALA A 40 -25.74 17.51 -20.69
CA ALA A 40 -24.36 17.06 -20.50
C ALA A 40 -23.42 18.26 -20.41
N LEU A 41 -22.65 18.34 -19.35
CA LEU A 41 -21.69 19.41 -19.15
C LEU A 41 -20.60 19.31 -20.25
N HIS A 42 -20.51 20.34 -21.06
CA HIS A 42 -19.39 20.52 -21.97
C HIS A 42 -18.36 21.43 -21.30
N VAL A 43 -17.14 20.96 -21.16
CA VAL A 43 -16.04 21.74 -20.58
C VAL A 43 -15.07 22.11 -21.71
N ASP A 44 -15.03 23.38 -22.06
CA ASP A 44 -14.04 23.91 -22.98
C ASP A 44 -12.68 23.96 -22.24
N LEU A 45 -11.71 23.24 -22.77
CA LEU A 45 -10.35 23.34 -22.25
C LEU A 45 -9.71 24.63 -22.74
N PRO A 46 -9.01 25.38 -21.88
CA PRO A 46 -8.31 26.57 -22.28
C PRO A 46 -7.12 26.23 -23.20
N ASP A 47 -6.82 27.07 -24.16
CA ASP A 47 -5.64 26.95 -25.04
C ASP A 47 -4.33 26.92 -24.23
N ARG A 48 -4.33 27.54 -23.06
CA ARG A 48 -3.22 27.56 -22.13
C ARG A 48 -3.69 27.43 -20.70
N PHE A 49 -3.20 26.42 -20.00
CA PHE A 49 -3.47 26.24 -18.57
C PHE A 49 -2.68 27.26 -17.74
N LEU A 50 -3.29 27.71 -16.64
CA LEU A 50 -2.58 28.43 -15.58
C LEU A 50 -1.73 27.40 -14.83
N ILE A 51 -0.41 27.61 -14.89
CA ILE A 51 0.54 26.74 -14.18
C ILE A 51 1.10 27.55 -13.02
N ASP A 52 0.97 27.02 -11.82
CA ASP A 52 1.64 27.52 -10.62
C ASP A 52 2.60 26.44 -10.13
N ASP A 53 3.86 26.64 -10.33
CA ASP A 53 4.95 25.75 -9.93
C ASP A 53 5.68 26.26 -8.67
N SER A 54 5.13 27.25 -7.98
CA SER A 54 5.73 27.85 -6.78
C SER A 54 5.95 26.84 -5.65
N ALA A 55 5.18 25.74 -5.62
CA ALA A 55 5.33 24.65 -4.68
C ALA A 55 6.33 23.56 -5.13
N VAL A 56 6.91 23.68 -6.34
CA VAL A 56 7.92 22.74 -6.83
C VAL A 56 9.28 23.17 -6.31
N LEU A 57 9.84 22.38 -5.41
CA LEU A 57 11.21 22.58 -4.93
C LEU A 57 12.19 21.95 -5.92
N ALA A 58 13.00 22.78 -6.54
CA ALA A 58 14.06 22.28 -7.42
C ALA A 58 15.10 21.48 -6.62
N PRO A 59 15.77 20.48 -7.23
CA PRO A 59 16.91 19.84 -6.62
C PRO A 59 18.00 20.86 -6.26
N ALA A 60 18.72 20.61 -5.20
CA ALA A 60 19.90 21.41 -4.85
C ALA A 60 20.96 21.33 -5.96
N ALA A 61 21.79 22.35 -6.06
CA ALA A 61 22.95 22.31 -6.93
C ALA A 61 23.87 21.12 -6.56
N PRO A 62 24.57 20.49 -7.53
CA PRO A 62 25.40 19.31 -7.25
C PRO A 62 26.45 19.53 -6.15
N GLU A 63 26.99 20.72 -6.05
CA GLU A 63 27.97 21.12 -5.03
C GLU A 63 27.38 21.18 -3.60
N ASP A 64 26.09 21.46 -3.48
CA ASP A 64 25.38 21.56 -2.20
C ASP A 64 24.71 20.25 -1.80
N ALA A 65 24.42 19.38 -2.76
CA ALA A 65 23.66 18.13 -2.54
C ALA A 65 24.30 17.21 -1.51
N ALA A 66 25.64 17.16 -1.45
CA ALA A 66 26.38 16.34 -0.50
C ALA A 66 26.28 16.84 0.94
N GLN A 67 25.86 18.09 1.15
CA GLN A 67 25.74 18.71 2.47
C GLN A 67 24.32 18.70 3.01
N LEU A 68 23.34 18.25 2.19
CA LEU A 68 21.93 18.20 2.59
C LEU A 68 21.70 17.11 3.62
N GLU A 69 21.11 17.49 4.73
CA GLU A 69 20.63 16.54 5.72
C GLU A 69 19.24 16.03 5.35
N VAL A 70 19.08 14.70 5.35
CA VAL A 70 17.76 14.07 5.14
C VAL A 70 17.01 14.06 6.47
N LEU A 71 16.07 14.97 6.61
CA LEU A 71 15.20 15.04 7.78
C LEU A 71 14.09 14.00 7.67
N ARG A 72 14.03 13.09 8.65
CA ARG A 72 12.98 12.06 8.72
C ARG A 72 12.07 12.29 9.91
N GLY A 73 10.76 12.17 9.69
CA GLY A 73 9.79 12.18 10.79
C GLY A 73 9.95 10.98 11.73
N PRO A 74 9.32 11.00 12.91
CA PRO A 74 9.54 10.00 13.97
C PRO A 74 9.14 8.57 13.57
N ASN A 75 8.20 8.41 12.62
CA ASN A 75 7.73 7.13 12.12
C ASN A 75 8.44 6.65 10.84
N ILE A 76 9.40 7.42 10.34
CA ILE A 76 10.18 7.03 9.14
C ILE A 76 11.45 6.32 9.61
N ARG A 77 11.64 5.09 9.15
CA ARG A 77 12.82 4.27 9.43
C ARG A 77 13.58 3.97 8.15
N GLU A 78 14.84 3.59 8.30
CA GLU A 78 15.65 3.17 7.17
C GLU A 78 15.01 1.99 6.44
N PHE A 79 15.18 1.99 5.14
CA PHE A 79 14.66 0.98 4.25
C PHE A 79 15.47 -0.32 4.41
N PRO A 80 14.83 -1.50 4.50
CA PRO A 80 15.55 -2.76 4.60
C PRO A 80 16.36 -3.01 3.32
N GLN A 81 17.63 -3.35 3.48
CA GLN A 81 18.51 -3.70 2.38
C GLN A 81 18.48 -5.21 2.16
N GLY A 82 18.13 -5.64 0.94
CA GLY A 82 18.21 -7.03 0.52
C GLY A 82 19.66 -7.46 0.26
N LYS A 83 19.95 -8.73 0.46
CA LYS A 83 21.21 -9.36 0.02
C LYS A 83 21.02 -9.94 -1.38
N PRO A 84 22.05 -9.97 -2.23
CA PRO A 84 21.99 -10.70 -3.49
C PRO A 84 21.54 -12.15 -3.28
N VAL A 85 20.79 -12.68 -4.24
CA VAL A 85 20.39 -14.09 -4.23
C VAL A 85 21.61 -14.93 -4.63
N GLY A 86 21.95 -15.95 -3.82
CA GLY A 86 22.98 -16.91 -4.15
C GLY A 86 22.48 -18.04 -5.07
N ASP A 87 23.38 -18.92 -5.49
CA ASP A 87 23.04 -20.06 -6.36
C ASP A 87 22.12 -21.08 -5.67
N ALA A 88 22.08 -21.08 -4.35
CA ALA A 88 21.21 -21.93 -3.54
C ALA A 88 20.71 -21.18 -2.31
N ILE A 89 19.48 -21.49 -1.90
CA ILE A 89 18.86 -20.98 -0.68
C ILE A 89 18.55 -22.18 0.22
N THR A 90 19.09 -22.17 1.43
CA THR A 90 18.75 -23.14 2.47
C THR A 90 18.23 -22.36 3.67
N ALA A 91 16.95 -22.52 3.98
CA ALA A 91 16.32 -21.81 5.07
C ALA A 91 15.13 -22.61 5.65
N LYS A 92 14.64 -22.20 6.80
CA LYS A 92 13.52 -22.88 7.49
C LYS A 92 12.20 -22.54 6.79
N LEU A 93 11.37 -23.53 6.51
CA LEU A 93 9.97 -23.32 6.13
C LEU A 93 9.19 -22.84 7.37
N THR A 94 8.71 -21.59 7.33
CA THR A 94 7.99 -20.97 8.47
C THR A 94 6.51 -20.79 8.23
N LEU A 95 6.07 -20.82 6.98
CA LEU A 95 4.65 -20.69 6.66
C LEU A 95 4.32 -21.46 5.37
N LYS A 96 3.22 -22.20 5.40
CA LYS A 96 2.59 -22.79 4.22
C LYS A 96 1.16 -22.26 4.13
N VAL A 97 0.81 -21.63 3.02
CA VAL A 97 -0.53 -21.08 2.74
C VAL A 97 -1.10 -21.74 1.48
N GLY A 98 -2.41 -21.61 1.32
CA GLY A 98 -3.15 -22.13 0.18
C GLY A 98 -3.10 -21.22 -1.05
N ASP A 99 -4.10 -21.41 -1.91
CA ASP A 99 -4.29 -20.63 -3.13
C ASP A 99 -4.84 -19.22 -2.85
N ASN A 100 -4.69 -18.34 -3.83
CA ASN A 100 -5.29 -17.01 -3.85
C ASN A 100 -4.88 -16.12 -2.66
N ILE A 101 -3.67 -16.22 -2.21
CA ILE A 101 -3.12 -15.30 -1.22
C ILE A 101 -2.96 -13.92 -1.84
N THR A 102 -3.67 -12.95 -1.28
CA THR A 102 -3.63 -11.56 -1.72
C THR A 102 -2.55 -10.77 -0.99
N THR A 103 -2.21 -9.59 -1.52
CA THR A 103 -1.33 -8.65 -0.83
C THR A 103 -1.92 -8.17 0.52
N ASP A 104 -3.25 -8.23 0.71
CA ASP A 104 -3.89 -7.99 2.01
C ASP A 104 -3.69 -9.13 3.01
N HIS A 105 -3.57 -10.37 2.55
CA HIS A 105 -3.18 -11.49 3.42
C HIS A 105 -1.73 -11.36 3.86
N ILE A 106 -0.83 -10.94 2.95
CA ILE A 106 0.59 -10.78 3.23
C ILE A 106 0.81 -9.59 4.17
N MET A 107 0.24 -8.43 3.80
CA MET A 107 0.40 -7.19 4.56
C MET A 107 -0.93 -6.42 4.61
N PRO A 108 -1.72 -6.60 5.67
CA PRO A 108 -2.98 -5.89 5.83
C PRO A 108 -2.80 -4.36 5.78
N ALA A 109 -3.79 -3.65 5.23
CA ALA A 109 -3.75 -2.21 5.02
C ALA A 109 -4.92 -1.47 5.72
N GLY A 110 -5.29 -1.90 6.91
CA GLY A 110 -6.33 -1.24 7.71
C GLY A 110 -5.86 0.07 8.33
N SER A 111 -6.80 0.90 8.80
CA SER A 111 -6.54 2.22 9.40
C SER A 111 -5.56 2.19 10.58
N LYS A 112 -5.51 1.10 11.32
CA LYS A 112 -4.59 0.88 12.44
C LYS A 112 -3.14 0.64 12.00
N ILE A 113 -2.92 0.21 10.75
CA ILE A 113 -1.63 -0.22 10.21
C ILE A 113 -1.03 0.86 9.31
N LEU A 114 -1.87 1.55 8.54
CA LEU A 114 -1.45 2.57 7.58
C LEU A 114 -0.54 3.68 8.14
N PRO A 115 -0.68 4.14 9.40
CA PRO A 115 0.23 5.14 9.97
C PRO A 115 1.69 4.68 10.04
N TYR A 116 1.95 3.38 10.00
CA TYR A 116 3.30 2.81 10.10
C TYR A 116 3.94 2.46 8.74
N ARG A 117 3.32 2.83 7.61
CA ARG A 117 3.78 2.42 6.28
C ARG A 117 5.23 2.80 5.94
N SER A 118 5.79 3.81 6.60
CA SER A 118 7.20 4.19 6.47
C SER A 118 8.09 3.61 7.59
N ASN A 119 7.57 2.65 8.35
CA ASN A 119 8.26 1.98 9.44
C ASN A 119 8.15 0.46 9.27
N ILE A 120 8.99 -0.10 8.42
CA ILE A 120 8.96 -1.55 8.10
C ILE A 120 9.12 -2.42 9.35
N PRO A 121 10.02 -2.11 10.30
CA PRO A 121 10.09 -2.85 11.55
C PRO A 121 8.75 -2.95 12.29
N LYS A 122 8.01 -1.85 12.38
CA LYS A 122 6.69 -1.85 13.04
C LYS A 122 5.63 -2.56 12.21
N LEU A 123 5.65 -2.39 10.88
CA LEU A 123 4.75 -3.11 9.99
C LEU A 123 4.94 -4.62 10.05
N SER A 124 6.16 -5.09 10.29
CA SER A 124 6.47 -6.51 10.28
C SER A 124 5.68 -7.32 11.31
N GLU A 125 5.25 -6.68 12.41
CA GLU A 125 4.41 -7.32 13.43
C GLU A 125 3.06 -7.80 12.88
N PHE A 126 2.59 -7.24 11.76
CA PHE A 126 1.31 -7.53 11.12
C PHE A 126 1.41 -8.46 9.91
N CYS A 127 2.63 -8.86 9.54
CA CYS A 127 2.87 -9.69 8.37
C CYS A 127 2.16 -11.04 8.52
N PHE A 128 1.34 -11.40 7.53
CA PHE A 128 0.50 -12.61 7.53
C PHE A 128 -0.42 -12.80 8.74
N ALA A 129 -0.68 -11.74 9.52
CA ALA A 129 -1.47 -11.84 10.76
C ALA A 129 -2.88 -12.39 10.54
N VAL A 130 -3.44 -12.31 9.32
CA VAL A 130 -4.73 -12.93 8.97
C VAL A 130 -4.62 -14.42 8.65
N CYS A 131 -3.43 -14.93 8.33
CA CYS A 131 -3.16 -16.35 8.04
C CYS A 131 -2.60 -17.07 9.26
N ASP A 132 -1.62 -16.44 9.93
CA ASP A 132 -0.95 -16.97 11.13
C ASP A 132 -0.47 -15.79 11.99
N LYS A 133 -1.06 -15.61 13.16
CA LYS A 133 -0.72 -14.51 14.08
C LYS A 133 0.69 -14.60 14.66
N GLU A 134 1.28 -15.78 14.69
CA GLU A 134 2.62 -16.02 15.21
C GLU A 134 3.71 -15.95 14.13
N PHE A 135 3.32 -15.80 12.85
CA PHE A 135 4.26 -15.83 11.73
C PHE A 135 5.42 -14.84 11.90
N ALA A 136 5.12 -13.57 12.17
CA ALA A 136 6.15 -12.53 12.29
C ALA A 136 7.20 -12.88 13.36
N LYS A 137 6.74 -13.35 14.52
CA LYS A 137 7.59 -13.79 15.63
C LYS A 137 8.44 -15.01 15.25
N ASN A 138 7.81 -16.01 14.62
CA ASN A 138 8.46 -17.25 14.22
C ASN A 138 9.51 -17.01 13.13
N ALA A 139 9.20 -16.17 12.15
CA ALA A 139 10.13 -15.79 11.08
C ALA A 139 11.34 -15.03 11.63
N MET A 140 11.11 -14.04 12.49
CA MET A 140 12.19 -13.27 13.14
C MET A 140 13.11 -14.19 13.96
N ALA A 141 12.55 -15.14 14.72
CA ALA A 141 13.33 -16.10 15.50
C ALA A 141 14.11 -17.10 14.63
N ALA A 142 13.62 -17.41 13.43
CA ALA A 142 14.31 -18.31 12.49
C ALA A 142 15.45 -17.63 11.74
N GLY A 143 15.41 -16.32 11.56
CA GLY A 143 16.40 -15.52 10.83
C GLY A 143 16.19 -15.58 9.33
N GLU A 144 16.55 -16.67 8.64
CA GLU A 144 16.26 -16.88 7.22
C GLU A 144 15.16 -17.92 7.03
N THR A 145 14.16 -17.57 6.20
CA THR A 145 12.97 -18.39 6.04
C THR A 145 12.54 -18.53 4.58
N ILE A 146 11.77 -19.58 4.32
CA ILE A 146 11.07 -19.83 3.07
C ILE A 146 9.59 -19.94 3.37
N LEU A 147 8.76 -19.42 2.47
CA LEU A 147 7.32 -19.61 2.45
C LEU A 147 6.93 -20.57 1.34
N VAL A 148 5.79 -21.25 1.49
CA VAL A 148 5.15 -22.00 0.41
C VAL A 148 3.74 -21.49 0.23
N GLY A 149 3.45 -20.96 -0.94
CA GLY A 149 2.12 -20.55 -1.38
C GLY A 149 1.54 -21.53 -2.40
N GLY A 150 0.23 -21.54 -2.51
CA GLY A 150 -0.48 -22.22 -3.59
C GLY A 150 -0.55 -21.37 -4.87
N SER A 151 -1.48 -21.68 -5.74
CA SER A 151 -1.71 -20.98 -7.00
C SER A 151 -2.11 -19.51 -6.74
N ASN A 152 -1.70 -18.61 -7.64
CA ASN A 152 -2.11 -17.21 -7.63
C ASN A 152 -1.74 -16.46 -6.33
N TYR A 153 -0.52 -16.72 -5.84
CA TYR A 153 0.05 -16.04 -4.68
C TYR A 153 0.43 -14.60 -5.00
N GLY A 154 0.16 -13.66 -4.07
CA GLY A 154 0.52 -12.25 -4.18
C GLY A 154 -0.39 -11.41 -5.07
N GLN A 155 -1.55 -11.94 -5.46
CA GLN A 155 -2.52 -11.17 -6.25
C GLN A 155 -3.06 -9.95 -5.50
N GLY A 156 -3.63 -8.99 -6.25
CA GLY A 156 -4.29 -7.81 -5.69
C GLY A 156 -3.52 -6.52 -5.96
N SER A 157 -3.61 -5.57 -5.03
CA SER A 157 -2.96 -4.26 -5.17
C SER A 157 -1.43 -4.38 -5.23
N SER A 158 -0.81 -3.59 -6.10
CA SER A 158 0.65 -3.42 -6.10
C SER A 158 1.09 -2.74 -4.80
N ARG A 159 1.61 -3.53 -3.87
CA ARG A 159 2.08 -3.06 -2.57
C ARG A 159 3.51 -3.49 -2.35
N GLU A 160 4.40 -2.53 -2.36
CA GLU A 160 5.81 -2.74 -2.03
C GLU A 160 5.99 -3.39 -0.65
N HIS A 161 5.15 -3.02 0.32
CA HIS A 161 5.17 -3.59 1.66
C HIS A 161 4.95 -5.12 1.69
N ALA A 162 4.20 -5.66 0.73
CA ALA A 162 4.00 -7.11 0.60
C ALA A 162 5.28 -7.87 0.19
N ALA A 163 6.31 -7.16 -0.28
CA ALA A 163 7.63 -7.69 -0.54
C ALA A 163 8.64 -7.29 0.55
N LEU A 164 8.67 -6.00 0.92
CA LEU A 164 9.63 -5.46 1.87
C LEU A 164 9.48 -6.02 3.29
N VAL A 165 8.24 -6.23 3.74
CA VAL A 165 7.99 -6.70 5.10
C VAL A 165 8.42 -8.16 5.27
N PRO A 166 8.05 -9.11 4.39
CA PRO A 166 8.64 -10.45 4.41
C PRO A 166 10.16 -10.45 4.29
N LEU A 167 10.73 -9.61 3.40
CA LEU A 167 12.19 -9.46 3.28
C LEU A 167 12.83 -9.06 4.60
N TYR A 168 12.27 -8.08 5.29
CA TYR A 168 12.73 -7.63 6.61
C TYR A 168 12.69 -8.77 7.65
N LEU A 169 11.66 -9.63 7.61
CA LEU A 169 11.52 -10.80 8.47
C LEU A 169 12.43 -11.98 8.07
N GLY A 170 13.27 -11.81 7.06
CA GLY A 170 14.20 -12.85 6.63
C GLY A 170 13.66 -13.84 5.61
N VAL A 171 12.50 -13.56 4.98
CA VAL A 171 11.98 -14.40 3.90
C VAL A 171 12.89 -14.27 2.67
N ARG A 172 13.46 -15.39 2.22
CA ARG A 172 14.41 -15.46 1.10
C ARG A 172 13.77 -15.99 -0.19
N ALA A 173 12.69 -16.76 -0.06
CA ALA A 173 11.96 -17.31 -1.20
C ALA A 173 10.49 -17.59 -0.84
N VAL A 174 9.65 -17.57 -1.86
CA VAL A 174 8.26 -18.01 -1.85
C VAL A 174 8.05 -18.95 -3.02
#